data_d84f5a79ad5db7f0001e5a817b5ffc66
#
_entry.id   d84f5a79ad5db7f0001e5a817b5ffc66
#
_cell.length_a   1.000
_cell.length_b   1.000
_cell.length_c   1.000
_cell.angle_alpha   90.00
_cell.angle_beta   90.00
_cell.angle_gamma   90.00
#
_symmetry.space_group_name_H-M   'P 1'
#
loop_
_entity.id
_entity.type
_entity.pdbx_description
1 polymer ?
#
loop_
_entity_poly.entity_id
_entity_poly.type
_entity_poly.pdbx_seq_one_letter_code
_entity_poly.pdbx_strand_id
1 'polypeptide(L)'
;HALHDEFLKLNHFKKILNHKQMVLNKEIKPSKFCFISKALHEDSKELYSFFRKYFDPYLFYFSQKNLEEKIPNILVYKENQKIRAALIYTQTLNANFLDFIAVDRNLKHKNVAFALLNHYFAANTQNKFFKLFVEEKNQKAINFYKRAGFCFNHINLKFYRNF
;
A
#
# COMPACT_ATOMS: atom_id res chain seq x y z
N HIS A 1 2.98 -21.52 -18.83
CA HIS A 1 3.06 -21.73 -17.36
C HIS A 1 4.01 -22.89 -16.99
N ALA A 2 3.94 -24.07 -17.66
CA ALA A 2 4.75 -25.24 -17.32
C ALA A 2 6.27 -24.97 -17.41
N LEU A 3 6.74 -24.36 -18.51
CA LEU A 3 8.16 -24.00 -18.71
C LEU A 3 8.69 -23.03 -17.66
N HIS A 4 7.88 -22.09 -17.22
CA HIS A 4 8.25 -21.13 -16.16
C HIS A 4 8.38 -21.82 -14.80
N ASP A 5 7.44 -22.71 -14.45
CA ASP A 5 7.49 -23.46 -13.20
C ASP A 5 8.67 -24.44 -13.16
N GLU A 6 9.02 -25.03 -14.30
CA GLU A 6 10.18 -25.91 -14.46
C GLU A 6 11.51 -25.13 -14.30
N PHE A 7 11.63 -23.96 -14.94
CA PHE A 7 12.76 -23.07 -14.77
C PHE A 7 13.00 -22.67 -13.31
N LEU A 8 11.94 -22.32 -12.60
CA LEU A 8 12.02 -21.94 -11.18
C LEU A 8 12.49 -23.10 -10.30
N LYS A 9 12.03 -24.31 -10.58
CA LYS A 9 12.47 -25.54 -9.86
C LYS A 9 13.93 -25.87 -10.12
N LEU A 10 14.35 -25.85 -11.38
CA LEU A 10 15.73 -26.14 -11.78
C LEU A 10 16.74 -25.16 -11.18
N ASN A 11 16.33 -23.92 -10.94
CA ASN A 11 17.19 -22.87 -10.37
C ASN A 11 16.96 -22.66 -8.86
N HIS A 12 16.37 -23.63 -8.16
CA HIS A 12 16.14 -23.62 -6.70
C HIS A 12 15.30 -22.44 -6.18
N PHE A 13 14.47 -21.85 -7.02
CA PHE A 13 13.53 -20.83 -6.57
C PHE A 13 12.35 -21.44 -5.81
N LYS A 14 12.12 -20.95 -4.61
CA LYS A 14 10.92 -21.30 -3.83
C LYS A 14 9.96 -20.12 -3.79
N LYS A 15 8.68 -20.39 -4.02
CA LYS A 15 7.61 -19.39 -3.82
C LYS A 15 7.51 -19.07 -2.34
N ILE A 16 7.71 -17.79 -2.00
CA ILE A 16 7.65 -17.30 -0.61
C ILE A 16 6.34 -16.61 -0.30
N LEU A 17 5.77 -15.87 -1.25
CA LEU A 17 4.55 -15.09 -1.06
C LEU A 17 3.66 -15.14 -2.30
N ASN A 18 2.38 -14.95 -2.09
CA ASN A 18 1.39 -14.71 -3.14
C ASN A 18 0.54 -13.50 -2.77
N HIS A 19 0.55 -12.48 -3.62
CA HIS A 19 -0.34 -11.35 -3.50
C HIS A 19 -1.47 -11.45 -4.52
N LYS A 20 -2.67 -11.13 -4.09
CA LYS A 20 -3.85 -11.03 -4.95
C LYS A 20 -4.16 -9.58 -5.20
N GLN A 21 -4.45 -9.24 -6.45
CA GLN A 21 -4.90 -7.90 -6.78
C GLN A 21 -6.36 -7.71 -6.32
N MET A 22 -6.61 -6.55 -5.75
CA MET A 22 -7.96 -6.07 -5.50
C MET A 22 -8.18 -4.78 -6.29
N VAL A 23 -9.39 -4.60 -6.76
CA VAL A 23 -9.84 -3.43 -7.54
C VAL A 23 -11.05 -2.84 -6.83
N LEU A 24 -11.09 -1.51 -6.73
CA LEU A 24 -12.26 -0.82 -6.22
C LEU A 24 -13.41 -0.98 -7.22
N ASN A 25 -14.49 -1.61 -6.79
CA ASN A 25 -15.68 -1.91 -7.60
C ASN A 25 -16.94 -1.27 -7.00
N LYS A 26 -16.78 -0.11 -6.39
CA LYS A 26 -17.89 0.63 -5.79
C LYS A 26 -17.71 2.11 -6.12
N GLU A 27 -18.81 2.75 -6.45
CA GLU A 27 -18.83 4.20 -6.47
C GLU A 27 -18.56 4.73 -5.06
N ILE A 28 -17.58 5.63 -4.95
CA ILE A 28 -17.21 6.24 -3.69
C ILE A 28 -17.60 7.72 -3.71
N LYS A 29 -17.99 8.22 -2.55
CA LYS A 29 -18.07 9.66 -2.29
C LYS A 29 -16.87 10.02 -1.42
N PRO A 30 -15.73 10.32 -2.03
CA PRO A 30 -14.50 10.54 -1.27
C PRO A 30 -14.60 11.82 -0.47
N SER A 31 -14.03 11.82 0.72
CA SER A 31 -13.96 12.98 1.59
C SER A 31 -12.54 13.24 2.04
N LYS A 32 -12.18 14.52 2.14
CA LYS A 32 -10.91 14.94 2.73
C LYS A 32 -11.09 15.13 4.23
N PHE A 33 -10.09 14.72 4.98
CA PHE A 33 -10.03 14.90 6.43
C PHE A 33 -8.94 15.92 6.75
N CYS A 34 -9.26 16.94 7.54
CA CYS A 34 -8.33 18.04 7.86
C CYS A 34 -7.07 17.59 8.62
N PHE A 35 -7.13 16.42 9.27
CA PHE A 35 -6.00 15.84 9.99
C PHE A 35 -5.11 14.92 9.12
N ILE A 36 -5.46 14.72 7.85
CA ILE A 36 -4.61 14.03 6.86
C ILE A 36 -3.97 15.07 5.97
N SER A 37 -2.66 14.99 5.82
CA SER A 37 -1.88 15.89 4.96
C SER A 37 -0.98 15.13 4.00
N LYS A 38 -0.46 15.80 2.99
CA LYS A 38 0.67 15.30 2.22
C LYS A 38 1.92 15.28 3.09
N ALA A 39 2.79 14.32 2.86
CA ALA A 39 4.11 14.29 3.45
C ALA A 39 4.97 15.44 2.92
N LEU A 40 5.91 15.88 3.73
CA LEU A 40 6.93 16.87 3.36
C LEU A 40 8.29 16.19 3.15
N HIS A 41 9.21 16.84 2.43
CA HIS A 41 10.54 16.29 2.21
C HIS A 41 11.30 16.00 3.51
N GLU A 42 11.11 16.83 4.52
CA GLU A 42 11.67 16.63 5.87
C GLU A 42 11.17 15.36 6.57
N ASP A 43 10.03 14.82 6.15
CA ASP A 43 9.45 13.60 6.69
C ASP A 43 10.14 12.32 6.18
N SER A 44 10.96 12.41 5.13
CA SER A 44 11.46 11.24 4.38
C SER A 44 12.16 10.21 5.27
N LYS A 45 13.02 10.65 6.16
CA LYS A 45 13.76 9.78 7.09
C LYS A 45 12.84 9.09 8.10
N GLU A 46 11.88 9.82 8.65
CA GLU A 46 10.91 9.26 9.59
C GLU A 46 9.97 8.27 8.87
N LEU A 47 9.49 8.63 7.68
CA LEU A 47 8.67 7.75 6.83
C LEU A 47 9.38 6.44 6.51
N TYR A 48 10.65 6.50 6.13
CA TYR A 48 11.43 5.30 5.85
C TYR A 48 11.50 4.39 7.08
N SER A 49 11.84 4.95 8.24
CA SER A 49 11.88 4.21 9.51
C SER A 49 10.51 3.67 9.91
N PHE A 50 9.45 4.46 9.70
CA PHE A 50 8.08 4.09 10.00
C PHE A 50 7.64 2.87 9.17
N PHE A 51 7.81 2.90 7.85
CA PHE A 51 7.40 1.77 7.00
C PHE A 51 8.23 0.51 7.25
N ARG A 52 9.54 0.66 7.48
CA ARG A 52 10.43 -0.47 7.84
C ARG A 52 10.02 -1.18 9.13
N LYS A 53 9.32 -0.51 10.04
CA LYS A 53 8.77 -1.10 11.26
C LYS A 53 7.58 -2.03 10.99
N TYR A 54 6.82 -1.78 9.92
CA TYR A 54 5.55 -2.47 9.66
C TYR A 54 5.59 -3.44 8.50
N PHE A 55 6.56 -3.32 7.62
CA PHE A 55 6.71 -4.17 6.45
C PHE A 55 8.02 -4.93 6.45
N ASP A 56 7.96 -6.16 5.95
CA ASP A 56 9.15 -6.97 5.73
C ASP A 56 10.13 -6.22 4.81
N PRO A 57 11.43 -6.19 5.14
CA PRO A 57 12.45 -5.51 4.34
C PRO A 57 12.52 -5.94 2.87
N TYR A 58 12.14 -7.19 2.57
CA TYR A 58 12.11 -7.70 1.20
C TYR A 58 10.86 -7.25 0.41
N LEU A 59 9.80 -6.86 1.12
CA LEU A 59 8.56 -6.39 0.52
C LEU A 59 8.53 -4.86 0.39
N PHE A 60 9.11 -4.17 1.36
CA PHE A 60 9.27 -2.71 1.30
C PHE A 60 10.52 -2.38 0.47
N TYR A 61 10.33 -2.30 -0.84
CA TYR A 61 11.39 -2.17 -1.84
C TYR A 61 11.94 -0.75 -2.01
N PHE A 62 11.41 0.24 -1.31
CA PHE A 62 11.95 1.60 -1.37
C PHE A 62 13.24 1.72 -0.55
N SER A 63 14.30 2.25 -1.18
CA SER A 63 15.40 2.88 -0.46
C SER A 63 14.96 4.24 0.10
N GLN A 64 15.72 4.81 1.02
CA GLN A 64 15.41 6.16 1.52
C GLN A 64 15.36 7.17 0.37
N LYS A 65 16.33 7.13 -0.55
CA LYS A 65 16.39 8.01 -1.72
C LYS A 65 15.16 7.86 -2.61
N ASN A 66 14.76 6.62 -2.94
CA ASN A 66 13.59 6.38 -3.78
C ASN A 66 12.28 6.79 -3.09
N LEU A 67 12.24 6.74 -1.75
CA LEU A 67 11.11 7.21 -0.97
C LEU A 67 10.97 8.74 -1.05
N GLU A 68 12.09 9.47 -1.08
CA GLU A 68 12.08 10.92 -1.26
C GLU A 68 11.41 11.35 -2.57
N GLU A 69 11.63 10.60 -3.65
CA GLU A 69 10.97 10.84 -4.94
C GLU A 69 9.45 10.56 -4.89
N LYS A 70 9.00 9.76 -3.92
CA LYS A 70 7.59 9.42 -3.70
C LYS A 70 6.85 10.40 -2.79
N ILE A 71 7.51 11.31 -2.12
CA ILE A 71 6.91 12.26 -1.16
C ILE A 71 5.62 12.91 -1.68
N PRO A 72 5.53 13.39 -2.94
CA PRO A 72 4.28 13.97 -3.46
C PRO A 72 3.08 13.03 -3.44
N ASN A 73 3.34 11.72 -3.40
CA ASN A 73 2.35 10.64 -3.42
C ASN A 73 2.28 9.90 -2.07
N ILE A 74 2.61 10.59 -0.99
CA ILE A 74 2.50 10.07 0.38
C ILE A 74 1.54 10.93 1.18
N LEU A 75 0.58 10.27 1.82
CA LEU A 75 -0.32 10.88 2.79
C LEU A 75 0.07 10.45 4.19
N VAL A 76 -0.01 11.37 5.14
CA VAL A 76 0.36 11.13 6.54
C VAL A 76 -0.71 11.61 7.51
N TYR A 77 -0.79 10.92 8.65
CA TYR A 77 -1.38 11.39 9.88
C TYR A 77 -0.26 11.57 10.91
N LYS A 78 -0.18 12.76 11.47
CA LYS A 78 0.80 13.10 12.52
C LYS A 78 0.08 13.39 13.84
N GLU A 79 0.70 12.96 14.93
CA GLU A 79 0.30 13.28 16.30
C GLU A 79 1.55 13.74 17.04
N ASN A 80 1.52 14.95 17.63
CA ASN A 80 2.68 15.59 18.27
C ASN A 80 3.91 15.61 17.34
N GLN A 81 3.73 16.06 16.10
CA GLN A 81 4.76 16.15 15.04
C GLN A 81 5.34 14.77 14.60
N LYS A 82 4.85 13.65 15.13
CA LYS A 82 5.31 12.30 14.76
C LYS A 82 4.34 11.61 13.82
N ILE A 83 4.86 10.91 12.83
CA ILE A 83 4.09 10.10 11.91
C ILE A 83 3.51 8.90 12.65
N ARG A 84 2.18 8.81 12.66
CA ARG A 84 1.43 7.72 13.30
C ARG A 84 0.68 6.85 12.29
N ALA A 85 0.46 7.35 11.09
CA ALA A 85 -0.04 6.57 9.98
C ALA A 85 0.42 7.19 8.67
N ALA A 86 0.62 6.35 7.65
CA ALA A 86 1.01 6.80 6.33
C ALA A 86 0.47 5.87 5.23
N LEU A 87 0.27 6.44 4.04
CA LEU A 87 -0.16 5.76 2.84
C LEU A 87 0.70 6.21 1.67
N ILE A 88 1.29 5.26 0.92
CA ILE A 88 2.02 5.51 -0.33
C ILE A 88 1.19 5.00 -1.49
N TYR A 89 1.15 5.77 -2.56
CA TYR A 89 0.48 5.35 -3.79
C TYR A 89 1.29 5.71 -5.03
N THR A 90 1.03 5.00 -6.11
CA THR A 90 1.58 5.27 -7.44
C THR A 90 0.45 5.58 -8.41
N GLN A 91 0.61 6.65 -9.18
CA GLN A 91 -0.29 7.01 -10.27
C GLN A 91 0.27 6.51 -11.60
N THR A 92 -0.59 5.94 -12.41
CA THR A 92 -0.33 5.65 -13.82
C THR A 92 -1.34 6.40 -14.68
N LEU A 93 -1.22 6.32 -16.00
CA LEU A 93 -2.17 6.96 -16.92
C LEU A 93 -3.62 6.51 -16.70
N ASN A 94 -3.83 5.25 -16.29
CA ASN A 94 -5.16 4.65 -16.24
C ASN A 94 -5.61 4.21 -14.86
N ALA A 95 -4.70 4.17 -13.87
CA ALA A 95 -5.02 3.64 -12.55
C ALA A 95 -4.16 4.26 -11.45
N ASN A 96 -4.71 4.26 -10.25
CA ASN A 96 -4.02 4.55 -9.02
C ASN A 96 -3.75 3.24 -8.26
N PHE A 97 -2.52 2.99 -7.88
CA PHE A 97 -2.13 1.85 -7.08
C PHE A 97 -1.84 2.29 -5.65
N LEU A 98 -2.54 1.72 -4.70
CA LEU A 98 -2.15 1.81 -3.29
C LEU A 98 -1.01 0.83 -3.06
N ASP A 99 0.20 1.36 -2.84
CA ASP A 99 1.40 0.56 -2.65
C ASP A 99 1.51 0.07 -1.21
N PHE A 100 1.43 0.99 -0.25
CA PHE A 100 1.57 0.68 1.18
C PHE A 100 0.63 1.55 2.01
N ILE A 101 0.08 0.97 3.07
CA ILE A 101 -0.64 1.68 4.13
C ILE A 101 -0.27 1.07 5.48
N ALA A 102 0.13 1.91 6.42
CA ALA A 102 0.43 1.50 7.77
C ALA A 102 -0.16 2.47 8.79
N VAL A 103 -0.57 1.92 9.93
CA VAL A 103 -1.06 2.68 11.09
C VAL A 103 -0.37 2.15 12.34
N ASP A 104 0.12 3.05 13.18
CA ASP A 104 0.76 2.67 14.43
C ASP A 104 -0.22 1.87 15.29
N ARG A 105 0.26 0.72 15.79
CA ARG A 105 -0.56 -0.21 16.59
C ARG A 105 -1.06 0.42 17.88
N ASN A 106 -0.34 1.41 18.41
CA ASN A 106 -0.67 2.10 19.65
C ASN A 106 -1.53 3.35 19.44
N LEU A 107 -1.96 3.61 18.21
CA LEU A 107 -2.79 4.77 17.91
C LEU A 107 -4.19 4.58 18.48
N LYS A 108 -4.62 5.52 19.36
CA LYS A 108 -5.96 5.50 19.98
C LYS A 108 -7.07 5.90 19.01
N HIS A 109 -6.76 6.72 18.01
CA HIS A 109 -7.72 7.14 16.98
C HIS A 109 -8.12 5.98 16.10
N LYS A 110 -9.39 5.57 16.24
CA LYS A 110 -10.00 4.59 15.35
C LYS A 110 -10.27 5.24 13.99
N ASN A 111 -10.23 4.43 12.92
CA ASN A 111 -10.56 4.85 11.54
C ASN A 111 -9.51 5.70 10.79
N VAL A 112 -8.32 5.95 11.32
CA VAL A 112 -7.28 6.70 10.59
C VAL A 112 -6.91 6.03 9.26
N ALA A 113 -6.89 4.70 9.20
CA ALA A 113 -6.67 3.98 7.94
C ALA A 113 -7.76 4.30 6.89
N PHE A 114 -9.03 4.36 7.31
CA PHE A 114 -10.12 4.77 6.42
C PHE A 114 -10.04 6.24 6.02
N ALA A 115 -9.61 7.10 6.94
CA ALA A 115 -9.42 8.53 6.64
C ALA A 115 -8.32 8.73 5.59
N LEU A 116 -7.17 8.03 5.73
CA LEU A 116 -6.10 8.02 4.72
C LEU A 116 -6.61 7.53 3.37
N LEU A 117 -7.35 6.43 3.35
CA LEU A 117 -7.88 5.84 2.13
C LEU A 117 -8.90 6.78 1.44
N ASN A 118 -9.81 7.39 2.18
CA ASN A 118 -10.75 8.36 1.64
C ASN A 118 -10.06 9.61 1.11
N HIS A 119 -9.05 10.11 1.83
CA HIS A 119 -8.26 11.25 1.37
C HIS A 119 -7.50 10.91 0.08
N TYR A 120 -6.93 9.70 -0.01
CA TYR A 120 -6.31 9.17 -1.22
C TYR A 120 -7.29 9.15 -2.40
N PHE A 121 -8.52 8.66 -2.20
CA PHE A 121 -9.53 8.70 -3.25
C PHE A 121 -9.88 10.13 -3.67
N ALA A 122 -10.06 11.03 -2.70
CA ALA A 122 -10.37 12.43 -2.97
C ALA A 122 -9.27 13.19 -3.71
N ALA A 123 -8.02 12.80 -3.49
CA ALA A 123 -6.86 13.40 -4.15
C ALA A 123 -6.63 12.87 -5.59
N ASN A 124 -7.31 11.78 -5.98
CA ASN A 124 -7.03 11.04 -7.21
C ASN A 124 -8.27 10.78 -8.05
N THR A 125 -9.24 11.67 -8.05
CA THR A 125 -10.53 11.53 -8.77
C THR A 125 -10.41 11.50 -10.30
N GLN A 126 -9.26 11.89 -10.84
CA GLN A 126 -9.00 11.89 -12.29
C GLN A 126 -8.92 10.49 -12.89
N ASN A 127 -8.49 9.51 -12.10
CA ASN A 127 -8.36 8.12 -12.52
C ASN A 127 -9.57 7.30 -12.06
N LYS A 128 -10.14 6.54 -12.97
CA LYS A 128 -11.33 5.71 -12.71
C LYS A 128 -11.02 4.44 -11.91
N PHE A 129 -9.77 3.96 -11.95
CA PHE A 129 -9.42 2.68 -11.36
C PHE A 129 -8.49 2.85 -10.16
N PHE A 130 -8.88 2.27 -9.05
CA PHE A 130 -8.07 2.14 -7.85
C PHE A 130 -7.76 0.66 -7.63
N LYS A 131 -6.49 0.33 -7.50
CA LYS A 131 -5.98 -1.04 -7.41
C LYS A 131 -5.00 -1.17 -6.25
N LEU A 132 -4.86 -2.37 -5.74
CA LEU A 132 -3.83 -2.73 -4.77
C LEU A 132 -3.47 -4.21 -4.89
N PHE A 133 -2.34 -4.58 -4.31
CA PHE A 133 -1.99 -5.97 -4.08
C PHE A 133 -1.96 -6.25 -2.58
N VAL A 134 -2.53 -7.36 -2.16
CA VAL A 134 -2.56 -7.80 -0.77
C VAL A 134 -2.10 -9.25 -0.66
N GLU A 135 -1.29 -9.55 0.35
CA GLU A 135 -0.89 -10.91 0.64
C GLU A 135 -2.13 -11.77 0.92
N GLU A 136 -2.23 -12.93 0.25
CA GLU A 136 -3.42 -13.80 0.33
C GLU A 136 -3.72 -14.29 1.74
N LYS A 137 -2.72 -14.34 2.62
CA LYS A 137 -2.86 -14.75 4.04
C LYS A 137 -3.19 -13.58 4.97
N ASN A 138 -3.07 -12.34 4.53
CA ASN A 138 -3.32 -11.16 5.35
C ASN A 138 -4.82 -10.85 5.46
N GLN A 139 -5.54 -11.70 6.20
CA GLN A 139 -6.99 -11.61 6.34
C GLN A 139 -7.44 -10.26 6.94
N LYS A 140 -6.63 -9.65 7.82
CA LYS A 140 -6.94 -8.34 8.41
C LYS A 140 -6.98 -7.24 7.35
N ALA A 141 -5.97 -7.19 6.48
CA ALA A 141 -5.92 -6.22 5.38
C ALA A 141 -7.01 -6.51 4.34
N ILE A 142 -7.23 -7.77 3.99
CA ILE A 142 -8.29 -8.18 3.06
C ILE A 142 -9.66 -7.70 3.55
N ASN A 143 -9.99 -7.92 4.82
CA ASN A 143 -11.26 -7.48 5.40
C ASN A 143 -11.38 -5.95 5.43
N PHE A 144 -10.29 -5.24 5.69
CA PHE A 144 -10.24 -3.80 5.63
C PHE A 144 -10.57 -3.28 4.21
N TYR A 145 -9.90 -3.81 3.19
CA TYR A 145 -10.12 -3.40 1.80
C TYR A 145 -11.51 -3.79 1.27
N LYS A 146 -12.02 -4.97 1.65
CA LYS A 146 -13.40 -5.36 1.30
C LYS A 146 -14.43 -4.38 1.87
N ARG A 147 -14.27 -3.95 3.12
CA ARG A 147 -15.14 -2.92 3.72
C ARG A 147 -15.05 -1.57 3.01
N ALA A 148 -13.88 -1.26 2.46
CA ALA A 148 -13.67 -0.07 1.64
C ALA A 148 -14.24 -0.17 0.22
N GLY A 149 -14.75 -1.35 -0.19
CA GLY A 149 -15.36 -1.57 -1.49
C GLY A 149 -14.46 -2.21 -2.54
N PHE A 150 -13.28 -2.69 -2.15
CA PHE A 150 -12.41 -3.45 -3.05
C PHE A 150 -12.86 -4.90 -3.16
N CYS A 151 -12.76 -5.45 -4.36
CA CYS A 151 -13.01 -6.85 -4.67
C CYS A 151 -11.80 -7.47 -5.32
N PHE A 152 -11.60 -8.77 -5.13
CA PHE A 152 -10.57 -9.51 -5.85
C PHE A 152 -10.85 -9.54 -7.34
N ASN A 153 -9.79 -9.50 -8.13
CA ASN A 153 -9.79 -9.90 -9.52
C ASN A 153 -8.92 -11.14 -9.72
N HIS A 154 -8.71 -11.56 -10.97
CA HIS A 154 -7.97 -12.79 -11.30
C HIS A 154 -6.44 -12.61 -11.34
N ILE A 155 -5.92 -11.42 -11.03
CA ILE A 155 -4.48 -11.12 -11.11
C ILE A 155 -3.81 -11.51 -9.79
N ASN A 156 -2.73 -12.29 -9.91
CA ASN A 156 -1.90 -12.71 -8.80
C ASN A 156 -0.45 -12.32 -9.07
N LEU A 157 0.25 -11.88 -8.02
CA LEU A 157 1.67 -11.58 -8.04
C LEU A 157 2.39 -12.55 -7.11
N LYS A 158 3.21 -13.42 -7.67
CA LYS A 158 3.95 -14.44 -6.93
C LYS A 158 5.39 -13.97 -6.71
N PHE A 159 5.86 -14.08 -5.48
CA PHE A 159 7.23 -13.78 -5.10
C PHE A 159 8.00 -15.08 -4.91
N TYR A 160 9.20 -15.13 -5.47
CA TYR A 160 10.09 -16.28 -5.38
C TYR A 160 11.44 -15.84 -4.82
N ARG A 161 12.10 -16.75 -4.12
CA ARG A 161 13.45 -16.54 -3.60
C ARG A 161 14.31 -17.74 -3.96
N ASN A 162 15.54 -17.47 -4.37
CA ASN A 162 16.58 -18.48 -4.52
C ASN A 162 17.24 -18.72 -3.15
N PHE A 163 17.51 -19.99 -2.80
CA PHE A 163 18.13 -20.40 -1.54
C PHE A 163 19.42 -21.17 -1.81
#